data_39d61c154d0066080a89ecc1f827926f
#
_entry.id   39d61c154d0066080a89ecc1f827926f
#
_cell.length_a   1.000
_cell.length_b   1.000
_cell.length_c   1.000
_cell.angle_alpha   90.00
_cell.angle_beta   90.00
_cell.angle_gamma   90.00
#
_symmetry.space_group_name_H-M   'P 1'
#
loop_
_entity.id
_entity.type
_entity.pdbx_description
1 polymer ?
#
loop_
_entity_poly.entity_id
_entity_poly.type
_entity_poly.pdbx_seq_one_letter_code
_entity_poly.pdbx_strand_id
1 'polypeptide(L)'
;MQLRIFALGMFAVSLTACDVTSTLTEGSKQARAVESALETSTGVKPNVSFNWQNGKLTSVTIIFPAIPETKPLRELADEVRATVGKEFKEGANNVVLAFSLGKAVPSTKADAPATARLAGLTR
;
A
#
# COMPACT_ATOMS: atom_id res chain seq x y z
N MET A 1 -1.73 44.16 -39.73
CA MET A 1 -2.96 43.38 -39.64
C MET A 1 -2.78 41.89 -39.93
N GLN A 2 -1.56 41.47 -40.15
CA GLN A 2 -1.30 40.07 -40.49
C GLN A 2 -0.82 39.23 -39.29
N LEU A 3 -0.65 39.87 -38.15
CA LEU A 3 -0.08 39.24 -36.95
C LEU A 3 -1.07 38.54 -36.04
N ARG A 4 -2.34 38.53 -36.42
CA ARG A 4 -3.40 37.96 -35.58
C ARG A 4 -3.68 36.47 -35.84
N ILE A 5 -3.10 35.92 -36.87
CA ILE A 5 -3.43 34.55 -37.32
C ILE A 5 -2.45 33.50 -36.76
N PHE A 6 -1.32 33.93 -36.19
CA PHE A 6 -0.33 33.01 -35.69
C PHE A 6 -0.51 32.54 -34.23
N ALA A 7 -1.52 33.05 -33.56
CA ALA A 7 -1.72 32.70 -32.14
C ALA A 7 -2.62 31.47 -31.90
N LEU A 8 -3.13 30.84 -32.93
CA LEU A 8 -4.11 29.76 -32.79
C LEU A 8 -3.54 28.36 -33.09
N GLY A 9 -2.29 28.24 -33.38
CA GLY A 9 -1.73 26.97 -33.83
C GLY A 9 -0.99 26.13 -32.81
N MET A 10 -0.87 26.57 -31.56
CA MET A 10 0.06 25.91 -30.63
C MET A 10 -0.58 25.32 -29.36
N PHE A 11 -1.87 25.10 -29.36
CA PHE A 11 -2.56 24.66 -28.15
C PHE A 11 -3.06 23.21 -28.17
N ALA A 12 -2.69 22.42 -29.16
CA ALA A 12 -3.32 21.11 -29.34
C ALA A 12 -2.50 19.90 -28.87
N VAL A 13 -1.36 20.09 -28.22
CA VAL A 13 -0.46 18.95 -27.94
C VAL A 13 -0.36 18.56 -26.46
N SER A 14 -1.01 19.26 -25.56
CA SER A 14 -0.76 19.05 -24.14
C SER A 14 -1.83 18.29 -23.38
N LEU A 15 -2.82 17.70 -24.06
CA LEU A 15 -3.95 17.08 -23.35
C LEU A 15 -3.82 15.58 -23.07
N THR A 16 -2.85 14.91 -23.67
CA THR A 16 -2.71 13.46 -23.50
C THR A 16 -1.83 13.05 -22.33
N ALA A 17 -1.00 13.95 -21.83
CA ALA A 17 -0.11 13.66 -20.70
C ALA A 17 -0.79 13.84 -19.33
N CYS A 18 -1.95 14.49 -19.26
CA CYS A 18 -2.59 14.81 -18.00
C CYS A 18 -3.32 13.63 -17.34
N ASP A 19 -3.79 12.65 -18.11
CA ASP A 19 -4.58 11.57 -17.57
C ASP A 19 -3.76 10.58 -16.73
N VAL A 20 -2.58 10.22 -17.20
CA VAL A 20 -1.69 9.31 -16.46
C VAL A 20 -1.18 9.98 -15.19
N THR A 21 -0.79 11.24 -15.28
CA THR A 21 -0.29 12.00 -14.14
C THR A 21 -1.38 12.22 -13.10
N SER A 22 -2.61 12.52 -13.52
CA SER A 22 -3.73 12.71 -12.61
C SER A 22 -4.09 11.42 -11.87
N THR A 23 -4.06 10.29 -12.52
CA THR A 23 -4.32 8.98 -11.91
C THR A 23 -3.29 8.64 -10.84
N LEU A 24 -2.00 8.85 -11.14
CA LEU A 24 -0.91 8.62 -10.17
C LEU A 24 -1.01 9.59 -8.98
N THR A 25 -1.32 10.84 -9.24
CA THR A 25 -1.50 11.85 -8.18
C THR A 25 -2.69 11.52 -7.29
N GLU A 26 -3.79 11.09 -7.89
CA GLU A 26 -4.99 10.68 -7.16
C GLU A 26 -4.69 9.46 -6.29
N GLY A 27 -4.05 8.44 -6.85
CA GLY A 27 -3.64 7.25 -6.11
C GLY A 27 -2.71 7.58 -4.94
N SER A 28 -1.76 8.50 -5.13
CA SER A 28 -0.87 8.96 -4.07
C SER A 28 -1.61 9.67 -2.95
N LYS A 29 -2.61 10.48 -3.27
CA LYS A 29 -3.45 11.14 -2.27
C LYS A 29 -4.25 10.13 -1.47
N GLN A 30 -4.82 9.15 -2.14
CA GLN A 30 -5.59 8.10 -1.51
C GLN A 30 -4.70 7.24 -0.59
N ALA A 31 -3.49 6.91 -1.03
CA ALA A 31 -2.52 6.20 -0.22
C ALA A 31 -2.15 6.97 1.05
N ARG A 32 -1.88 8.26 0.92
CA ARG A 32 -1.58 9.12 2.08
C ARG A 32 -2.76 9.25 3.04
N ALA A 33 -3.98 9.29 2.52
CA ALA A 33 -5.18 9.30 3.33
C ALA A 33 -5.30 8.03 4.17
N VAL A 34 -5.01 6.88 3.57
CA VAL A 34 -4.97 5.59 4.28
C VAL A 34 -3.88 5.59 5.35
N GLU A 35 -2.68 6.06 5.01
CA GLU A 35 -1.57 6.17 5.98
C GLU A 35 -1.97 7.01 7.18
N SER A 36 -2.53 8.19 6.96
CA SER A 36 -2.94 9.10 8.03
C SER A 36 -4.07 8.52 8.89
N ALA A 37 -5.05 7.89 8.28
CA ALA A 37 -6.16 7.28 9.00
C ALA A 37 -5.68 6.14 9.90
N LEU A 38 -4.80 5.28 9.38
CA LEU A 38 -4.26 4.16 10.14
C LEU A 38 -3.28 4.62 11.21
N GLU A 39 -2.49 5.65 10.95
CA GLU A 39 -1.62 6.25 11.97
C GLU A 39 -2.43 6.79 13.14
N THR A 40 -3.51 7.50 12.87
CA THR A 40 -4.39 8.02 13.91
C THR A 40 -5.03 6.90 14.73
N SER A 41 -5.41 5.82 14.09
CA SER A 41 -6.09 4.70 14.75
C SER A 41 -5.14 3.78 15.51
N THR A 42 -3.96 3.51 14.97
CA THR A 42 -3.01 2.54 15.52
C THR A 42 -1.85 3.15 16.27
N GLY A 43 -1.58 4.45 16.05
CA GLY A 43 -0.40 5.13 16.58
C GLY A 43 0.88 4.83 15.80
N VAL A 44 0.81 4.00 14.77
CA VAL A 44 1.96 3.62 13.95
C VAL A 44 1.65 3.98 12.50
N LYS A 45 2.53 4.76 11.86
CA LYS A 45 2.36 5.16 10.48
C LYS A 45 2.78 4.02 9.54
N PRO A 46 1.85 3.46 8.76
CA PRO A 46 2.20 2.45 7.78
C PRO A 46 2.72 3.09 6.49
N ASN A 47 3.33 2.26 5.66
CA ASN A 47 3.65 2.60 4.29
C ASN A 47 2.61 1.94 3.38
N VAL A 48 1.97 2.73 2.53
CA VAL A 48 0.93 2.25 1.62
C VAL A 48 1.45 2.32 0.20
N SER A 49 1.45 1.19 -0.47
CA SER A 49 1.75 1.08 -1.89
C SER A 49 0.56 0.50 -2.63
N PHE A 50 0.46 0.82 -3.91
CA PHE A 50 -0.65 0.36 -4.73
C PHE A 50 -0.16 -0.03 -6.11
N ASN A 51 -0.88 -0.93 -6.76
CA ASN A 51 -0.55 -1.40 -8.09
C ASN A 51 -1.77 -1.25 -9.01
N TRP A 52 -1.53 -0.68 -10.18
CA TRP A 52 -2.53 -0.51 -11.23
C TRP A 52 -2.15 -1.36 -12.42
N GLN A 53 -3.12 -2.03 -12.98
CA GLN A 53 -2.97 -2.76 -14.25
C GLN A 53 -4.17 -2.47 -15.14
N ASN A 54 -3.91 -2.11 -16.39
CA ASN A 54 -4.94 -1.81 -17.38
C ASN A 54 -5.95 -0.76 -16.90
N GLY A 55 -5.45 0.26 -16.19
CA GLY A 55 -6.30 1.33 -15.67
C GLY A 55 -7.14 0.98 -14.46
N LYS A 56 -6.94 -0.22 -13.89
CA LYS A 56 -7.67 -0.67 -12.70
C LYS A 56 -6.73 -0.90 -11.53
N LEU A 57 -7.20 -0.57 -10.34
CA LEU A 57 -6.48 -0.84 -9.11
C LEU A 57 -6.54 -2.34 -8.81
N THR A 58 -5.41 -3.00 -8.84
CA THR A 58 -5.35 -4.45 -8.62
C THR A 58 -5.04 -4.80 -7.18
N SER A 59 -4.12 -4.09 -6.54
CA SER A 59 -3.75 -4.39 -5.17
C SER A 59 -3.32 -3.14 -4.42
N VAL A 60 -3.57 -3.15 -3.12
CA VAL A 60 -3.06 -2.17 -2.16
C VAL A 60 -2.32 -2.94 -1.08
N THR A 61 -1.09 -2.57 -0.83
CA THR A 61 -0.24 -3.21 0.19
C THR A 61 0.03 -2.20 1.29
N ILE A 62 -0.32 -2.57 2.51
CA ILE A 62 -0.07 -1.76 3.70
C ILE A 62 1.00 -2.46 4.54
N ILE A 63 2.13 -1.77 4.75
CA ILE A 63 3.25 -2.31 5.51
C ILE A 63 3.44 -1.46 6.75
N PHE A 64 3.23 -2.06 7.92
CA PHE A 64 3.55 -1.41 9.19
C PHE A 64 5.02 -1.66 9.55
N PRO A 65 5.75 -0.63 10.00
CA PRO A 65 7.15 -0.78 10.44
C PRO A 65 7.29 -1.60 11.72
N ALA A 66 6.20 -1.77 12.46
CA ALA A 66 6.13 -2.57 13.66
C ALA A 66 4.72 -3.10 13.83
N ILE A 67 4.55 -4.17 14.59
CA ILE A 67 3.22 -4.71 14.87
C ILE A 67 2.53 -3.76 15.87
N PRO A 68 1.38 -3.16 15.52
CA PRO A 68 0.64 -2.33 16.46
C PRO A 68 0.10 -3.19 17.61
N GLU A 69 0.37 -2.78 18.84
CA GLU A 69 -0.06 -3.50 20.04
C GLU A 69 -1.42 -3.05 20.56
N THR A 70 -1.97 -2.00 19.96
CA THR A 70 -3.22 -1.37 20.41
C THR A 70 -4.46 -2.17 20.07
N LYS A 71 -4.37 -3.07 19.07
CA LYS A 71 -5.51 -3.81 18.56
C LYS A 71 -5.15 -5.25 18.24
N PRO A 72 -6.10 -6.18 18.40
CA PRO A 72 -5.92 -7.54 17.88
C PRO A 72 -5.74 -7.52 16.36
N LEU A 73 -4.98 -8.48 15.85
CA LEU A 73 -4.64 -8.54 14.44
C LEU A 73 -5.89 -8.63 13.55
N ARG A 74 -6.91 -9.36 13.96
CA ARG A 74 -8.15 -9.48 13.20
C ARG A 74 -8.86 -8.15 13.08
N GLU A 75 -8.96 -7.42 14.18
CA GLU A 75 -9.58 -6.10 14.21
C GLU A 75 -8.80 -5.11 13.36
N LEU A 76 -7.48 -5.16 13.42
CA LEU A 76 -6.61 -4.36 12.57
C LEU A 76 -6.82 -4.68 11.08
N ALA A 77 -6.93 -5.95 10.74
CA ALA A 77 -7.17 -6.38 9.36
C ALA A 77 -8.52 -5.84 8.84
N ASP A 78 -9.57 -5.94 9.64
CA ASP A 78 -10.88 -5.42 9.26
C ASP A 78 -10.86 -3.90 9.10
N GLU A 79 -10.17 -3.20 9.98
CA GLU A 79 -10.00 -1.75 9.90
C GLU A 79 -9.23 -1.34 8.65
N VAL A 80 -8.15 -2.04 8.34
CA VAL A 80 -7.35 -1.78 7.14
C VAL A 80 -8.20 -1.96 5.89
N ARG A 81 -8.97 -3.04 5.81
CA ARG A 81 -9.86 -3.29 4.68
C ARG A 81 -10.92 -2.20 4.54
N ALA A 82 -11.52 -1.79 5.63
CA ALA A 82 -12.52 -0.73 5.63
C ALA A 82 -11.92 0.62 5.21
N THR A 83 -10.74 0.95 5.72
CA THR A 83 -10.04 2.19 5.40
C THR A 83 -9.65 2.24 3.93
N VAL A 84 -9.09 1.16 3.40
CA VAL A 84 -8.74 1.07 1.97
C VAL A 84 -9.98 1.21 1.10
N GLY A 85 -11.07 0.52 1.45
CA GLY A 85 -12.33 0.60 0.71
C GLY A 85 -12.95 1.99 0.73
N LYS A 86 -12.73 2.75 1.80
CA LYS A 86 -13.22 4.12 1.93
C LYS A 86 -12.39 5.11 1.11
N GLU A 87 -11.08 5.00 1.16
CA GLU A 87 -10.18 5.97 0.55
C GLU A 87 -9.92 5.69 -0.92
N PHE A 88 -9.82 4.43 -1.32
CA PHE A 88 -9.68 4.04 -2.72
C PHE A 88 -11.05 3.79 -3.33
N LYS A 89 -11.53 4.76 -4.10
CA LYS A 89 -12.90 4.75 -4.66
C LYS A 89 -13.15 3.57 -5.61
N GLU A 90 -12.12 3.10 -6.29
CA GLU A 90 -12.26 2.01 -7.25
C GLU A 90 -12.29 0.62 -6.61
N GLY A 91 -11.89 0.53 -5.35
CA GLY A 91 -11.78 -0.75 -4.68
C GLY A 91 -10.66 -1.63 -5.22
N ALA A 92 -9.78 -2.08 -4.36
CA ALA A 92 -8.71 -3.00 -4.74
C ALA A 92 -9.24 -4.43 -4.78
N ASN A 93 -8.82 -5.21 -5.77
CA ASN A 93 -9.14 -6.63 -5.83
C ASN A 93 -8.46 -7.40 -4.69
N ASN A 94 -7.30 -6.90 -4.24
CA ASN A 94 -6.55 -7.53 -3.19
C ASN A 94 -5.97 -6.48 -2.24
N VAL A 95 -6.14 -6.69 -0.95
CA VAL A 95 -5.55 -5.85 0.10
C VAL A 95 -4.59 -6.72 0.89
N VAL A 96 -3.33 -6.32 0.93
CA VAL A 96 -2.28 -7.05 1.64
C VAL A 96 -1.86 -6.26 2.87
N LEU A 97 -1.84 -6.90 4.01
CA LEU A 97 -1.35 -6.34 5.26
C LEU A 97 -0.05 -7.06 5.63
N ALA A 98 1.00 -6.29 5.82
CA ALA A 98 2.32 -6.82 6.14
C ALA A 98 2.95 -6.04 7.30
N PHE A 99 3.86 -6.67 7.99
CA PHE A 99 4.58 -6.07 9.10
C PHE A 99 6.08 -6.26 8.90
N SER A 100 6.85 -5.21 9.18
CA SER A 100 8.29 -5.31 9.24
C SER A 100 8.68 -5.75 10.65
N LEU A 101 9.37 -6.86 10.75
CA LEU A 101 9.79 -7.43 12.04
C LEU A 101 11.20 -7.02 12.44
N GLY A 102 11.83 -6.14 11.66
CA GLY A 102 13.20 -5.72 11.90
C GLY A 102 14.21 -6.76 11.42
N LYS A 103 15.39 -6.76 12.01
CA LYS A 103 16.43 -7.73 11.66
C LYS A 103 16.04 -9.13 12.09
N ALA A 104 16.43 -10.11 11.28
CA ALA A 104 16.30 -11.50 11.67
C ALA A 104 17.12 -11.79 12.93
N VAL A 105 16.52 -12.47 13.88
CA VAL A 105 17.20 -12.89 15.09
C VAL A 105 17.87 -14.24 14.81
N PRO A 106 19.16 -14.42 15.16
CA PRO A 106 19.80 -15.71 15.01
C PRO A 106 19.01 -16.78 15.77
N SER A 107 18.59 -17.82 15.07
CA SER A 107 17.66 -18.80 15.62
C SER A 107 18.38 -20.03 16.22
N THR A 108 19.54 -19.82 16.79
CA THR A 108 20.31 -20.92 17.40
C THR A 108 19.52 -21.66 18.47
N LYS A 109 18.67 -20.97 19.22
CA LYS A 109 17.83 -21.60 20.22
C LYS A 109 16.54 -22.20 19.64
N ALA A 110 16.02 -21.60 18.60
CA ALA A 110 14.77 -22.06 17.98
C ALA A 110 15.02 -23.30 17.11
N ASP A 111 16.15 -23.37 16.44
CA ASP A 111 16.49 -24.49 15.57
C ASP A 111 16.83 -25.77 16.37
N ALA A 112 17.50 -25.65 17.50
CA ALA A 112 17.85 -26.79 18.33
C ALA A 112 16.64 -27.60 18.79
N PRO A 113 15.59 -27.02 19.35
CA PRO A 113 14.40 -27.78 19.70
C PRO A 113 13.66 -28.37 18.49
N ALA A 114 13.60 -27.67 17.39
CA ALA A 114 12.98 -28.15 16.17
C ALA A 114 13.76 -29.35 15.60
N THR A 115 15.07 -29.26 15.57
CA THR A 115 15.93 -30.31 15.09
C THR A 115 15.84 -31.55 16.01
N ALA A 116 15.84 -31.35 17.31
CA ALA A 116 15.68 -32.44 18.28
C ALA A 116 14.33 -33.11 18.13
N ARG A 117 13.28 -32.34 17.86
CA ARG A 117 11.93 -32.85 17.64
C ARG A 117 11.87 -33.72 16.38
N LEU A 118 12.48 -33.26 15.28
CA LEU A 118 12.55 -34.02 14.04
C LEU A 118 13.35 -35.30 14.20
N ALA A 119 14.46 -35.26 14.93
CA ALA A 119 15.25 -36.43 15.23
C ALA A 119 14.47 -37.46 16.08
N GLY A 120 13.63 -36.97 16.98
CA GLY A 120 12.73 -37.82 17.77
C GLY A 120 11.65 -38.47 16.93
N LEU A 121 11.18 -37.83 15.89
CA LEU A 121 10.12 -38.34 15.00
C LEU A 121 10.63 -39.40 14.03
N THR A 122 11.91 -39.40 13.72
CA THR A 122 12.50 -40.39 12.79
C THR A 122 12.85 -41.71 13.45
N ARG A 123 12.67 -41.82 14.73
CA ARG A 123 12.84 -43.06 15.46
C ARG A 123 11.52 -43.81 15.60
#